data_f958ac7d14a914467e811eabaf2e7b39
#
_entry.id   f958ac7d14a914467e811eabaf2e7b39
#
_cell.length_a   1.000
_cell.length_b   1.000
_cell.length_c   1.000
_cell.angle_alpha   90.00
_cell.angle_beta   90.00
_cell.angle_gamma   90.00
#
_symmetry.space_group_name_H-M   'P 1'
#
loop_
_entity.id
_entity.type
_entity.pdbx_description
1 polymer ?
#
loop_
_entity_poly.entity_id
_entity_poly.type
_entity_poly.pdbx_seq_one_letter_code
_entity_poly.pdbx_strand_id
1 'polypeptide(L)'
;DAYEFLIGRFAATAGKKAGEFYTPQQVSKILAKIVTDGKDKLRHVYDPTCGSGSLLLRVGKEAKVYRYFGQERNNTTYNLARMNMLLHDVRYENFDIRNDDTLENPAFLGHTFDAVIANPPYSAKWTADSKFENDERFSGYGKLAPKSKADFAFIQHMVHYLDDEGTMAVVLPHGVLFRGA
;
A
#
# COMPACT_ATOMS: atom_id res chain seq x y z
N ASP A 1 10.72 -18.31 -4.12
CA ASP A 1 11.86 -17.56 -4.60
C ASP A 1 12.80 -17.30 -3.43
N ALA A 2 14.14 -17.45 -3.61
CA ALA A 2 15.12 -17.36 -2.53
C ALA A 2 15.11 -15.97 -1.85
N TYR A 3 14.87 -14.92 -2.60
CA TYR A 3 14.78 -13.55 -2.07
C TYR A 3 13.54 -13.34 -1.22
N GLU A 4 12.39 -13.82 -1.64
CA GLU A 4 11.15 -13.76 -0.85
C GLU A 4 11.29 -14.53 0.47
N PHE A 5 11.98 -15.67 0.43
CA PHE A 5 12.33 -16.43 1.64
C PHE A 5 13.25 -15.65 2.57
N LEU A 6 14.30 -15.02 2.03
CA LEU A 6 15.22 -14.19 2.81
C LEU A 6 14.51 -12.95 3.39
N ILE A 7 13.69 -12.25 2.62
CA ILE A 7 12.88 -11.10 3.08
C ILE A 7 11.95 -11.54 4.22
N GLY A 8 11.27 -12.67 4.08
CA GLY A 8 10.44 -13.25 5.14
C GLY A 8 11.22 -13.58 6.41
N ARG A 9 12.45 -14.10 6.27
CA ARG A 9 13.35 -14.37 7.41
C ARG A 9 13.86 -13.08 8.05
N PHE A 10 14.23 -12.07 7.28
CA PHE A 10 14.62 -10.76 7.80
C PHE A 10 13.47 -10.07 8.51
N ALA A 11 12.27 -10.10 7.96
CA ALA A 11 11.06 -9.58 8.60
C ALA A 11 10.79 -10.28 9.94
N ALA A 12 10.97 -11.60 10.01
CA ALA A 12 10.81 -12.39 11.24
C ALA A 12 11.91 -12.09 12.28
N THR A 13 13.13 -11.74 11.85
CA THR A 13 14.29 -11.51 12.72
C THR A 13 14.42 -10.05 13.17
N ALA A 14 13.93 -9.10 12.38
CA ALA A 14 13.99 -7.65 12.67
C ALA A 14 13.05 -7.20 13.80
N GLY A 15 12.35 -8.12 14.44
CA GLY A 15 11.73 -7.96 15.75
C GLY A 15 10.23 -7.65 15.74
N LYS A 16 9.65 -8.14 16.76
CA LYS A 16 8.38 -7.88 17.49
C LYS A 16 7.04 -7.71 16.75
N LYS A 17 7.01 -7.51 15.41
CA LYS A 17 5.75 -7.40 14.63
C LYS A 17 5.95 -7.94 13.20
N ALA A 18 6.23 -9.23 13.08
CA ALA A 18 6.44 -9.92 11.79
C ALA A 18 5.30 -9.75 10.77
N GLY A 19 4.12 -9.28 11.18
CA GLY A 19 2.99 -8.98 10.29
C GLY A 19 3.04 -7.60 9.62
N GLU A 20 3.94 -6.70 10.04
CA GLU A 20 3.99 -5.33 9.49
C GLU A 20 4.78 -5.21 8.19
N PHE A 21 5.58 -6.22 7.83
CA PHE A 21 6.52 -6.12 6.70
C PHE A 21 6.27 -7.10 5.54
N TYR A 22 5.41 -8.07 5.73
CA TYR A 22 5.23 -9.13 4.75
C TYR A 22 3.78 -9.59 4.63
N THR A 23 3.22 -9.46 3.44
CA THR A 23 1.91 -10.02 3.10
C THR A 23 2.07 -11.48 2.65
N PRO A 24 1.36 -12.47 3.25
CA PRO A 24 1.45 -13.85 2.81
C PRO A 24 1.19 -14.00 1.30
N GLN A 25 1.94 -14.89 0.64
CA GLN A 25 1.89 -15.05 -0.82
C GLN A 25 0.48 -15.34 -1.35
N GLN A 26 -0.30 -16.14 -0.64
CA GLN A 26 -1.68 -16.46 -1.02
C GLN A 26 -2.56 -15.21 -1.00
N VAL A 27 -2.43 -14.39 0.01
CA VAL A 27 -3.16 -13.11 0.14
C VAL A 27 -2.72 -12.15 -0.96
N SER A 28 -1.41 -11.99 -1.17
CA SER A 28 -0.87 -11.15 -2.24
C SER A 28 -1.39 -11.57 -3.62
N LYS A 29 -1.50 -12.89 -3.86
CA LYS A 29 -2.04 -13.43 -5.11
C LYS A 29 -3.52 -13.07 -5.31
N ILE A 30 -4.32 -13.18 -4.25
CA ILE A 30 -5.75 -12.83 -4.31
C ILE A 30 -5.91 -11.34 -4.62
N LEU A 31 -5.22 -10.48 -3.88
CA LEU A 31 -5.29 -9.03 -4.09
C LEU A 31 -4.83 -8.64 -5.50
N ALA A 32 -3.71 -9.20 -5.96
CA ALA A 32 -3.19 -8.93 -7.30
C ALA A 32 -4.21 -9.34 -8.38
N LYS A 33 -4.82 -10.51 -8.25
CA LYS A 33 -5.87 -10.97 -9.19
C LYS A 33 -7.10 -10.08 -9.20
N ILE A 34 -7.52 -9.55 -8.05
CA ILE A 34 -8.65 -8.62 -7.97
C ILE A 34 -8.37 -7.34 -8.76
N VAL A 35 -7.18 -6.74 -8.58
CA VAL A 35 -6.88 -5.47 -9.25
C VAL A 35 -6.51 -5.62 -10.73
N THR A 36 -6.20 -6.84 -11.18
CA THR A 36 -5.88 -7.15 -12.58
C THR A 36 -7.02 -7.86 -13.31
N ASP A 37 -8.17 -8.08 -12.67
CA ASP A 37 -9.28 -8.78 -13.30
C ASP A 37 -9.73 -8.07 -14.58
N GLY A 38 -9.75 -8.81 -15.70
CA GLY A 38 -10.05 -8.26 -17.02
C GLY A 38 -9.01 -7.30 -17.61
N LYS A 39 -7.83 -7.15 -16.98
CA LYS A 39 -6.79 -6.19 -17.39
C LYS A 39 -5.45 -6.87 -17.64
N ASP A 40 -4.98 -6.89 -18.88
CA ASP A 40 -3.65 -7.39 -19.26
C ASP A 40 -2.53 -6.39 -18.98
N LYS A 41 -2.87 -5.09 -18.84
CA LYS A 41 -1.92 -3.99 -18.68
C LYS A 41 -2.46 -2.97 -17.68
N LEU A 42 -1.57 -2.46 -16.83
CA LEU A 42 -1.81 -1.36 -15.92
C LEU A 42 -0.74 -0.29 -16.13
N ARG A 43 -1.15 0.98 -16.24
CA ARG A 43 -0.21 2.08 -16.39
C ARG A 43 0.51 2.33 -15.06
N HIS A 44 -0.27 2.54 -14.01
CA HIS A 44 0.22 2.90 -12.69
C HIS A 44 -0.43 2.03 -11.61
N VAL A 45 0.41 1.43 -10.77
CA VAL A 45 -0.02 0.67 -9.59
C VAL A 45 0.56 1.32 -8.34
N TYR A 46 -0.25 1.49 -7.31
CA TYR A 46 0.13 2.16 -6.07
C TYR A 46 -0.14 1.31 -4.83
N ASP A 47 0.85 1.28 -3.94
CA ASP A 47 0.73 0.75 -2.57
C ASP A 47 1.15 1.81 -1.55
N PRO A 48 0.19 2.40 -0.80
CA PRO A 48 0.47 3.43 0.21
C PRO A 48 1.24 2.94 1.44
N THR A 49 1.39 1.63 1.60
CA THR A 49 2.08 1.00 2.74
C THR A 49 2.93 -0.16 2.26
N CYS A 50 3.77 0.12 1.26
CA CYS A 50 4.33 -0.91 0.38
C CYS A 50 5.27 -1.91 1.05
N GLY A 51 5.71 -1.66 2.27
CA GLY A 51 6.60 -2.56 2.99
C GLY A 51 7.83 -2.89 2.17
N SER A 52 8.07 -4.18 1.92
CA SER A 52 9.17 -4.66 1.07
C SER A 52 8.90 -4.55 -0.44
N GLY A 53 7.75 -4.01 -0.87
CA GLY A 53 7.34 -3.95 -2.28
C GLY A 53 6.84 -5.27 -2.86
N SER A 54 6.77 -6.33 -2.08
CA SER A 54 6.40 -7.67 -2.56
C SER A 54 5.00 -7.73 -3.16
N LEU A 55 4.06 -6.92 -2.61
CA LEU A 55 2.68 -6.86 -3.11
C LEU A 55 2.63 -6.17 -4.48
N LEU A 56 3.36 -5.08 -4.68
CA LEU A 56 3.52 -4.41 -5.98
C LEU A 56 4.10 -5.37 -7.03
N LEU A 57 5.18 -6.07 -6.69
CA LEU A 57 5.82 -7.05 -7.56
C LEU A 57 4.86 -8.21 -7.91
N ARG A 58 3.98 -8.57 -6.98
CA ARG A 58 2.97 -9.61 -7.23
C ARG A 58 1.99 -9.18 -8.31
N VAL A 59 1.56 -7.92 -8.34
CA VAL A 59 0.70 -7.40 -9.43
C VAL A 59 1.39 -7.54 -10.78
N GLY A 60 2.69 -7.26 -10.85
CA GLY A 60 3.49 -7.41 -12.06
C GLY A 60 3.63 -8.86 -12.59
N LYS A 61 3.31 -9.86 -11.75
CA LYS A 61 3.23 -11.26 -12.17
C LYS A 61 1.88 -11.64 -12.78
N GLU A 62 0.83 -10.85 -12.55
CA GLU A 62 -0.52 -11.12 -13.07
C GLU A 62 -0.85 -10.25 -14.31
N ALA A 63 -0.29 -9.03 -14.41
CA ALA A 63 -0.48 -8.12 -15.54
C ALA A 63 0.79 -7.33 -15.83
N LYS A 64 0.93 -6.80 -17.04
CA LYS A 64 2.05 -5.92 -17.39
C LYS A 64 1.86 -4.55 -16.73
N VAL A 65 2.72 -4.20 -15.78
CA VAL A 65 2.73 -2.90 -15.11
C VAL A 65 3.79 -2.01 -15.74
N TYR A 66 3.43 -0.77 -16.11
CA TYR A 66 4.37 0.18 -16.69
C TYR A 66 5.14 0.92 -15.61
N ARG A 67 4.48 1.34 -14.52
CA ARG A 67 5.17 2.00 -13.41
C ARG A 67 4.54 1.66 -12.06
N TYR A 68 5.40 1.43 -11.08
CA TYR A 68 5.03 1.13 -9.69
C TYR A 68 5.24 2.34 -8.81
N PHE A 69 4.32 2.59 -7.92
CA PHE A 69 4.39 3.64 -6.91
C PHE A 69 4.20 3.04 -5.54
N GLY A 70 4.98 3.49 -4.58
CA GLY A 70 4.86 3.01 -3.22
C GLY A 70 5.28 4.06 -2.20
N GLN A 71 4.73 3.96 -1.01
CA GLN A 71 5.16 4.76 0.11
C GLN A 71 5.38 3.88 1.33
N GLU A 72 6.49 4.09 2.04
CA GLU A 72 6.86 3.32 3.22
C GLU A 72 7.49 4.25 4.27
N ARG A 73 6.94 4.22 5.47
CA ARG A 73 7.38 5.08 6.56
C ARG A 73 8.72 4.64 7.15
N ASN A 74 8.96 3.32 7.25
CA ASN A 74 10.19 2.79 7.82
C ASN A 74 11.33 2.86 6.80
N ASN A 75 12.39 3.59 7.12
CA ASN A 75 13.53 3.80 6.23
C ASN A 75 14.24 2.50 5.81
N THR A 76 14.39 1.55 6.73
CA THR A 76 15.03 0.25 6.42
C THR A 76 14.18 -0.54 5.44
N THR A 77 12.86 -0.59 5.67
CA THR A 77 11.90 -1.28 4.81
C THR A 77 11.76 -0.59 3.45
N TYR A 78 11.79 0.75 3.42
CA TYR A 78 11.85 1.54 2.19
C TYR A 78 13.06 1.16 1.31
N ASN A 79 14.26 1.09 1.91
CA ASN A 79 15.46 0.68 1.18
C ASN A 79 15.36 -0.76 0.68
N LEU A 80 14.77 -1.64 1.50
CA LEU A 80 14.49 -3.03 1.11
C LEU A 80 13.54 -3.10 -0.09
N ALA A 81 12.47 -2.30 -0.11
CA ALA A 81 11.54 -2.24 -1.23
C ALA A 81 12.24 -1.85 -2.53
N ARG A 82 13.03 -0.79 -2.52
CA ARG A 82 13.79 -0.34 -3.70
C ARG A 82 14.77 -1.40 -4.21
N MET A 83 15.49 -2.04 -3.29
CA MET A 83 16.39 -3.15 -3.63
C MET A 83 15.60 -4.32 -4.23
N ASN A 84 14.44 -4.65 -3.66
CA ASN A 84 13.60 -5.74 -4.12
C ASN A 84 13.06 -5.48 -5.55
N MET A 85 12.67 -4.24 -5.88
CA MET A 85 12.30 -3.86 -7.24
C MET A 85 13.44 -4.14 -8.23
N LEU A 86 14.66 -3.69 -7.93
CA LEU A 86 15.82 -3.89 -8.78
C LEU A 86 16.18 -5.38 -8.94
N LEU A 87 16.10 -6.18 -7.88
CA LEU A 87 16.38 -7.62 -7.89
C LEU A 87 15.34 -8.42 -8.69
N HIS A 88 14.17 -7.84 -8.95
CA HIS A 88 13.12 -8.43 -9.79
C HIS A 88 13.06 -7.76 -11.18
N ASP A 89 14.17 -7.20 -11.64
CA ASP A 89 14.33 -6.62 -12.98
C ASP A 89 13.39 -5.44 -13.28
N VAL A 90 12.83 -4.77 -12.25
CA VAL A 90 12.11 -3.52 -12.45
C VAL A 90 13.13 -2.41 -12.60
N ARG A 91 13.16 -1.77 -13.77
CA ARG A 91 14.08 -0.65 -14.04
C ARG A 91 13.81 0.50 -13.09
N TYR A 92 14.86 1.25 -12.74
CA TYR A 92 14.78 2.38 -11.81
C TYR A 92 13.75 3.44 -12.25
N GLU A 93 13.63 3.70 -13.53
CA GLU A 93 12.63 4.64 -14.09
C GLU A 93 11.18 4.14 -14.00
N ASN A 94 10.98 2.82 -13.78
CA ASN A 94 9.67 2.19 -13.74
C ASN A 94 9.11 2.01 -12.33
N PHE A 95 9.78 2.55 -11.31
CA PHE A 95 9.21 2.62 -9.97
C PHE A 95 9.54 3.94 -9.27
N ASP A 96 8.66 4.35 -8.38
CA ASP A 96 8.85 5.49 -7.49
C ASP A 96 8.40 5.10 -6.08
N ILE A 97 9.35 4.75 -5.23
CA ILE A 97 9.09 4.42 -3.82
C ILE A 97 9.57 5.59 -2.99
N ARG A 98 8.70 6.11 -2.12
CA ARG A 98 8.97 7.27 -1.24
C ARG A 98 9.03 6.85 0.23
N ASN A 99 9.92 7.50 0.98
CA ASN A 99 10.06 7.25 2.41
C ASN A 99 9.43 8.39 3.20
N ASP A 100 8.17 8.20 3.57
CA ASP A 100 7.44 9.10 4.48
C ASP A 100 6.15 8.44 4.98
N ASP A 101 5.48 9.10 5.94
CA ASP A 101 4.18 8.68 6.43
C ASP A 101 3.08 9.07 5.42
N THR A 102 2.42 8.08 4.89
CA THR A 102 1.39 8.22 3.85
C THR A 102 0.21 9.11 4.26
N LEU A 103 -0.21 9.01 5.50
CA LEU A 103 -1.36 9.78 5.99
C LEU A 103 -0.97 11.24 6.27
N GLU A 104 0.24 11.45 6.82
CA GLU A 104 0.73 12.76 7.21
C GLU A 104 1.32 13.56 6.03
N ASN A 105 2.09 12.87 5.19
CA ASN A 105 2.85 13.45 4.09
C ASN A 105 2.70 12.63 2.80
N PRO A 106 1.55 12.68 2.11
CA PRO A 106 1.31 11.94 0.88
C PRO A 106 2.26 12.40 -0.23
N ALA A 107 2.98 11.45 -0.83
CA ALA A 107 4.05 11.75 -1.80
C ALA A 107 3.56 11.99 -3.23
N PHE A 108 2.36 11.54 -3.58
CA PHE A 108 1.88 11.51 -4.96
C PHE A 108 0.65 12.39 -5.21
N LEU A 109 0.66 13.60 -4.64
CA LEU A 109 -0.42 14.58 -4.83
C LEU A 109 -0.72 14.80 -6.32
N GLY A 110 -2.01 14.78 -6.69
CA GLY A 110 -2.46 14.98 -8.07
C GLY A 110 -2.28 13.77 -9.01
N HIS A 111 -1.81 12.62 -8.51
CA HIS A 111 -1.79 11.37 -9.27
C HIS A 111 -3.08 10.58 -9.07
N THR A 112 -3.46 9.80 -10.09
CA THR A 112 -4.44 8.72 -9.98
C THR A 112 -3.84 7.42 -10.51
N PHE A 113 -4.36 6.29 -10.03
CA PHE A 113 -3.79 4.98 -10.28
C PHE A 113 -4.84 3.99 -10.80
N ASP A 114 -4.46 3.20 -11.81
CA ASP A 114 -5.32 2.14 -12.36
C ASP A 114 -5.57 1.01 -11.34
N ALA A 115 -4.61 0.82 -10.43
CA ALA A 115 -4.76 -0.13 -9.33
C ALA A 115 -4.15 0.44 -8.05
N VAL A 116 -4.91 0.35 -6.95
CA VAL A 116 -4.44 0.69 -5.60
C VAL A 116 -4.57 -0.55 -4.73
N ILE A 117 -3.47 -0.99 -4.14
CA ILE A 117 -3.40 -2.27 -3.44
C ILE A 117 -2.64 -2.10 -2.12
N ALA A 118 -3.14 -2.63 -1.03
CA ALA A 118 -2.47 -2.50 0.26
C ALA A 118 -2.78 -3.61 1.26
N ASN A 119 -1.81 -3.85 2.13
CA ASN A 119 -2.00 -4.49 3.44
C ASN A 119 -1.51 -3.51 4.52
N PRO A 120 -2.32 -2.50 4.89
CA PRO A 120 -1.91 -1.46 5.83
C PRO A 120 -1.74 -2.01 7.24
N PRO A 121 -0.96 -1.33 8.11
CA PRO A 121 -0.80 -1.74 9.51
C PRO A 121 -2.15 -1.63 10.25
N TYR A 122 -2.61 -2.76 10.81
CA TYR A 122 -3.93 -2.82 11.45
C TYR A 122 -3.99 -1.98 12.72
N SER A 123 -5.07 -1.21 12.84
CA SER A 123 -5.33 -0.36 14.00
C SER A 123 -4.15 0.55 14.36
N ALA A 124 -3.41 1.01 13.37
CA ALA A 124 -2.32 1.95 13.56
C ALA A 124 -2.83 3.27 14.18
N LYS A 125 -1.99 3.87 15.00
CA LYS A 125 -2.24 5.23 15.49
C LYS A 125 -1.79 6.25 14.43
N TRP A 126 -2.53 7.33 14.29
CA TRP A 126 -2.18 8.48 13.48
C TRP A 126 -2.58 9.78 14.20
N THR A 127 -2.19 10.94 13.71
CA THR A 127 -2.43 12.20 14.43
C THR A 127 -3.91 12.58 14.46
N ALA A 128 -4.66 12.30 13.38
CA ALA A 128 -6.01 12.81 13.15
C ALA A 128 -6.10 14.30 13.52
N ASP A 129 -5.11 15.10 13.08
CA ASP A 129 -5.04 16.52 13.31
C ASP A 129 -6.18 17.23 12.57
N SER A 130 -6.72 18.29 13.15
CA SER A 130 -7.82 19.06 12.55
C SER A 130 -7.48 19.65 11.18
N LYS A 131 -6.19 19.84 10.85
CA LYS A 131 -5.76 20.24 9.50
C LYS A 131 -6.27 19.30 8.41
N PHE A 132 -6.46 18.01 8.73
CA PHE A 132 -6.95 17.00 7.79
C PHE A 132 -8.46 17.06 7.54
N GLU A 133 -9.23 17.83 8.31
CA GLU A 133 -10.66 18.04 8.04
C GLU A 133 -10.91 18.73 6.70
N ASN A 134 -9.93 19.55 6.24
CA ASN A 134 -9.97 20.22 4.94
C ASN A 134 -9.12 19.50 3.86
N ASP A 135 -8.51 18.36 4.16
CA ASP A 135 -7.75 17.57 3.20
C ASP A 135 -8.71 16.85 2.26
N GLU A 136 -8.51 16.98 0.95
CA GLU A 136 -9.38 16.40 -0.08
C GLU A 136 -9.60 14.89 0.08
N ARG A 137 -8.64 14.18 0.66
CA ARG A 137 -8.75 12.74 0.93
C ARG A 137 -9.81 12.42 1.98
N PHE A 138 -10.13 13.36 2.89
CA PHE A 138 -10.94 13.10 4.08
C PHE A 138 -12.17 14.00 4.20
N SER A 139 -12.15 15.22 3.64
CA SER A 139 -13.17 16.25 3.85
C SER A 139 -14.59 15.82 3.43
N GLY A 140 -14.70 14.95 2.42
CA GLY A 140 -15.99 14.45 1.94
C GLY A 140 -16.72 13.47 2.87
N TYR A 141 -16.07 13.01 3.95
CA TYR A 141 -16.62 11.96 4.83
C TYR A 141 -17.18 12.46 6.17
N GLY A 142 -17.17 13.78 6.39
CA GLY A 142 -17.79 14.44 7.54
C GLY A 142 -17.01 14.35 8.85
N LYS A 143 -16.20 13.32 9.07
CA LYS A 143 -15.31 13.18 10.24
C LYS A 143 -14.07 12.37 9.91
N LEU A 144 -12.97 12.67 10.60
CA LEU A 144 -11.73 11.91 10.50
C LEU A 144 -11.83 10.54 11.19
N ALA A 145 -11.05 9.58 10.69
CA ALA A 145 -10.86 8.32 11.39
C ALA A 145 -10.28 8.54 12.79
N PRO A 146 -10.63 7.72 13.81
CA PRO A 146 -10.13 7.89 15.17
C PRO A 146 -8.59 7.85 15.25
N LYS A 147 -7.98 8.68 16.10
CA LYS A 147 -6.52 8.70 16.35
C LYS A 147 -5.92 7.33 16.67
N SER A 148 -6.71 6.47 17.30
CA SER A 148 -6.28 5.12 17.72
C SER A 148 -6.41 4.06 16.64
N LYS A 149 -7.05 4.36 15.50
CA LYS A 149 -7.39 3.38 14.45
C LYS A 149 -7.45 4.06 13.08
N ALA A 150 -6.34 4.08 12.38
CA ALA A 150 -6.20 4.70 11.06
C ALA A 150 -6.80 3.87 9.91
N ASP A 151 -7.44 2.72 10.19
CA ASP A 151 -7.90 1.80 9.14
C ASP A 151 -8.75 2.52 8.07
N PHE A 152 -9.73 3.34 8.48
CA PHE A 152 -10.54 4.12 7.54
C PHE A 152 -9.77 5.27 6.87
N ALA A 153 -8.78 5.86 7.53
CA ALA A 153 -7.95 6.89 6.90
C ALA A 153 -7.15 6.30 5.72
N PHE A 154 -6.63 5.08 5.85
CA PHE A 154 -6.00 4.38 4.72
C PHE A 154 -6.99 4.08 3.60
N ILE A 155 -8.21 3.63 3.91
CA ILE A 155 -9.25 3.38 2.90
C ILE A 155 -9.57 4.69 2.14
N GLN A 156 -9.84 5.77 2.86
CA GLN A 156 -10.16 7.09 2.28
C GLN A 156 -9.01 7.60 1.40
N HIS A 157 -7.77 7.45 1.88
CA HIS A 157 -6.58 7.77 1.09
C HIS A 157 -6.52 6.95 -0.21
N MET A 158 -6.73 5.64 -0.14
CA MET A 158 -6.69 4.77 -1.31
C MET A 158 -7.80 5.12 -2.32
N VAL A 159 -9.01 5.40 -1.85
CA VAL A 159 -10.14 5.82 -2.70
C VAL A 159 -9.85 7.14 -3.40
N HIS A 160 -9.25 8.12 -2.71
CA HIS A 160 -8.88 9.41 -3.29
C HIS A 160 -7.89 9.28 -4.46
N TYR A 161 -6.98 8.31 -4.38
CA TYR A 161 -5.96 8.09 -5.40
C TYR A 161 -6.37 7.10 -6.50
N LEU A 162 -7.58 6.55 -6.42
CA LEU A 162 -8.08 5.61 -7.42
C LEU A 162 -8.55 6.36 -8.67
N ASP A 163 -8.13 5.91 -9.85
CA ASP A 163 -8.65 6.38 -11.14
C ASP A 163 -10.13 6.00 -11.29
N ASP A 164 -10.89 6.73 -12.10
CA ASP A 164 -12.34 6.49 -12.32
C ASP A 164 -12.64 5.05 -12.74
N GLU A 165 -11.75 4.43 -13.54
CA GLU A 165 -11.83 3.03 -13.97
C GLU A 165 -10.87 2.12 -13.17
N GLY A 166 -10.31 2.65 -12.10
CA GLY A 166 -9.35 1.96 -11.27
C GLY A 166 -9.99 0.87 -10.41
N THR A 167 -9.18 -0.08 -9.96
CA THR A 167 -9.60 -1.13 -9.03
C THR A 167 -8.76 -1.10 -7.77
N MET A 168 -9.41 -1.12 -6.62
CA MET A 168 -8.75 -1.14 -5.31
C MET A 168 -8.93 -2.49 -4.61
N ALA A 169 -7.87 -2.99 -3.98
CA ALA A 169 -7.93 -4.16 -3.11
C ALA A 169 -7.12 -3.93 -1.84
N VAL A 170 -7.71 -4.18 -0.68
CA VAL A 170 -7.09 -3.92 0.62
C VAL A 170 -7.37 -5.04 1.62
N VAL A 171 -6.36 -5.39 2.41
CA VAL A 171 -6.53 -6.29 3.56
C VAL A 171 -6.84 -5.46 4.80
N LEU A 172 -7.90 -5.80 5.49
CA LEU A 172 -8.35 -5.10 6.69
C LEU A 172 -8.63 -6.08 7.83
N PRO A 173 -8.50 -5.66 9.09
CA PRO A 173 -8.91 -6.49 10.20
C PRO A 173 -10.43 -6.69 10.16
N HIS A 174 -10.88 -7.91 10.41
CA HIS A 174 -12.30 -8.30 10.41
C HIS A 174 -13.21 -7.32 11.18
N GLY A 175 -12.73 -6.80 12.32
CA GLY A 175 -13.49 -5.85 13.12
C GLY A 175 -13.86 -4.53 12.44
N VAL A 176 -13.24 -4.16 11.32
CA VAL A 176 -13.57 -2.93 10.57
C VAL A 176 -15.02 -2.97 10.07
N LEU A 177 -15.50 -4.14 9.65
CA LEU A 177 -16.84 -4.31 9.10
C LEU A 177 -17.96 -4.19 10.18
N PHE A 178 -17.62 -4.27 11.46
CA PHE A 178 -18.56 -4.28 12.57
C PHE A 178 -18.38 -3.11 13.54
N ARG A 179 -17.51 -2.16 13.23
CA ARG A 179 -17.34 -0.94 14.04
C ARG A 179 -18.51 -0.01 13.74
N GLY A 180 -19.42 0.14 14.70
CA GLY A 180 -20.44 1.17 14.67
C GLY A 180 -19.83 2.58 14.58
N ALA A 181 -20.63 3.52 14.12
CA ALA A 181 -20.25 4.93 13.98
C ALA A 181 -20.00 5.57 15.36
#